data_05e2c8a8740dac0d495db318d0770225
#
_entry.id   05e2c8a8740dac0d495db318d0770225
#
_cell.length_a   1.000
_cell.length_b   1.000
_cell.length_c   1.000
_cell.angle_alpha   90.00
_cell.angle_beta   90.00
_cell.angle_gamma   90.00
#
_symmetry.space_group_name_H-M   'P 1'
#
loop_
_entity.id
_entity.type
_entity.pdbx_description
1 polymer ?
#
loop_
_entity_poly.entity_id
_entity_poly.type
_entity_poly.pdbx_seq_one_letter_code
_entity_poly.pdbx_strand_id
1 'polypeptide(L)'
;LGTQITVPMTANTATSVNGTETFTETRLTGVAIRTDGRIEATYGNNATFFVGQVGLSMFADPNRLTPVGQNYFTENPKSGAGVIGAPIEQGRGKVHSGALEMSNIDMTSELTNLMTVQQAFSGSSRLLQAETEMTRRLTQ
;
A
#
# COMPACT_ATOMS: atom_id res chain seq x y z
N LEU A 1 -10.95 -7.21 10.85
CA LEU A 1 -10.42 -7.16 12.22
C LEU A 1 -8.93 -7.46 12.15
N GLY A 2 -8.09 -6.40 12.22
CA GLY A 2 -6.64 -6.56 12.23
C GLY A 2 -6.19 -7.18 13.56
N THR A 3 -5.40 -8.24 13.50
CA THR A 3 -4.77 -8.80 14.69
C THR A 3 -3.66 -7.84 15.12
N GLN A 4 -3.74 -7.33 16.34
CA GLN A 4 -2.64 -6.57 16.92
C GLN A 4 -1.51 -7.52 17.27
N ILE A 5 -0.32 -7.25 16.73
CA ILE A 5 0.90 -7.95 17.10
C ILE A 5 1.56 -7.16 18.22
N THR A 6 1.61 -7.73 19.41
CA THR A 6 2.27 -7.13 20.57
C THR A 6 3.71 -7.65 20.68
N VAL A 7 4.66 -6.74 20.57
CA VAL A 7 6.09 -7.05 20.79
C VAL A 7 6.41 -6.73 22.24
N PRO A 8 6.85 -7.71 23.05
CA PRO A 8 7.23 -7.43 24.44
C PRO A 8 8.46 -6.52 24.49
N MET A 9 8.45 -5.57 25.40
CA MET A 9 9.58 -4.62 25.59
C MET A 9 10.83 -5.29 26.18
N THR A 10 10.67 -6.45 26.81
CA THR A 10 11.75 -7.23 27.40
C THR A 10 11.62 -8.69 27.03
N ALA A 11 12.72 -9.36 26.78
CA ALA A 11 12.80 -10.80 26.61
C ALA A 11 13.70 -11.40 27.67
N ASN A 12 13.27 -12.51 28.26
CA ASN A 12 14.10 -13.28 29.18
C ASN A 12 14.89 -14.33 28.39
N THR A 13 16.18 -14.18 28.36
CA THR A 13 17.09 -15.18 27.79
C THR A 13 17.63 -16.04 28.89
N ALA A 14 17.32 -17.33 28.88
CA ALA A 14 17.91 -18.29 29.79
C ALA A 14 19.28 -18.72 29.28
N THR A 15 20.31 -18.51 30.09
CA THR A 15 21.65 -19.05 29.82
C THR A 15 21.97 -20.07 30.93
N SER A 16 22.14 -21.34 30.57
CA SER A 16 22.54 -22.40 31.49
C SER A 16 24.05 -22.54 31.48
N VAL A 17 24.67 -22.22 32.60
CA VAL A 17 26.11 -22.46 32.83
C VAL A 17 26.23 -23.31 34.10
N ASN A 18 26.83 -24.50 33.98
CA ASN A 18 27.02 -25.44 35.09
C ASN A 18 25.75 -25.80 35.88
N GLY A 19 24.60 -25.92 35.18
CA GLY A 19 23.32 -26.27 35.81
C GLY A 19 22.62 -25.14 36.55
N THR A 20 23.16 -23.93 36.52
CA THR A 20 22.50 -22.73 37.05
C THR A 20 21.91 -21.95 35.88
N GLU A 21 20.59 -21.81 35.86
CA GLU A 21 19.89 -20.98 34.88
C GLU A 21 19.92 -19.52 35.33
N THR A 22 20.57 -18.69 34.54
CA THR A 22 20.59 -17.24 34.73
C THR A 22 19.66 -16.61 33.71
N PHE A 23 18.63 -15.94 34.19
CA PHE A 23 17.73 -15.18 33.33
C PHE A 23 18.24 -13.76 33.23
N THR A 24 18.60 -13.34 32.03
CA THR A 24 18.97 -11.95 31.74
C THR A 24 17.84 -11.28 31.05
N GLU A 25 17.26 -10.26 31.67
CA GLU A 25 16.28 -9.38 31.01
C GLU A 25 16.99 -8.51 29.99
N THR A 26 16.62 -8.65 28.74
CA THR A 26 17.20 -7.88 27.64
C THR A 26 16.15 -7.00 26.99
N ARG A 27 16.48 -5.73 26.86
CA ARG A 27 15.60 -4.73 26.28
C ARG A 27 15.46 -4.87 24.78
N LEU A 28 14.27 -4.61 24.26
CA LEU A 28 14.01 -4.51 22.82
C LEU A 28 14.84 -3.36 22.22
N THR A 29 15.66 -3.68 21.22
CA THR A 29 16.54 -2.72 20.53
C THR A 29 15.95 -2.31 19.19
N GLY A 30 15.23 -3.21 18.51
CA GLY A 30 14.64 -2.89 17.22
C GLY A 30 13.61 -3.92 16.77
N VAL A 31 12.78 -3.50 15.83
CA VAL A 31 11.82 -4.36 15.13
C VAL A 31 12.06 -4.19 13.63
N ALA A 32 12.20 -5.28 12.92
CA ALA A 32 12.40 -5.31 11.48
C ALA A 32 11.32 -6.18 10.81
N ILE A 33 10.85 -5.75 9.65
CA ILE A 33 9.96 -6.55 8.81
C ILE A 33 10.76 -6.97 7.59
N ARG A 34 10.86 -8.28 7.39
CA ARG A 34 11.57 -8.86 6.24
C ARG A 34 10.70 -8.88 4.98
N THR A 35 11.32 -9.12 3.84
CA THR A 35 10.64 -9.17 2.53
C THR A 35 9.61 -10.31 2.41
N ASP A 36 9.77 -11.37 3.20
CA ASP A 36 8.81 -12.47 3.35
C ASP A 36 7.67 -12.14 4.34
N GLY A 37 7.62 -10.89 4.83
CA GLY A 37 6.63 -10.42 5.78
C GLY A 37 6.87 -10.83 7.21
N ARG A 38 7.96 -11.54 7.54
CA ARG A 38 8.28 -11.92 8.92
C ARG A 38 8.64 -10.69 9.73
N ILE A 39 8.06 -10.59 10.91
CA ILE A 39 8.33 -9.53 11.88
C ILE A 39 9.30 -10.10 12.90
N GLU A 40 10.48 -9.51 12.96
CA GLU A 40 11.55 -9.92 13.86
C GLU A 40 11.82 -8.83 14.88
N ALA A 41 11.86 -9.19 16.15
CA ALA A 41 12.25 -8.31 17.25
C ALA A 41 13.69 -8.63 17.65
N THR A 42 14.55 -7.63 17.68
CA THR A 42 15.94 -7.73 18.10
C THR A 42 16.11 -7.13 19.49
N TYR A 43 16.77 -7.85 20.36
CA TYR A 43 17.04 -7.44 21.73
C TYR A 43 18.54 -7.13 21.91
N GLY A 44 18.90 -6.41 22.98
CA GLY A 44 20.23 -5.84 23.19
C GLY A 44 21.39 -6.84 23.29
N ASN A 45 21.10 -8.14 23.38
CA ASN A 45 22.08 -9.23 23.26
C ASN A 45 22.20 -9.76 21.81
N ASN A 46 21.70 -9.04 20.83
CA ASN A 46 21.58 -9.46 19.42
C ASN A 46 20.72 -10.71 19.21
N ALA A 47 19.95 -11.15 20.19
CA ALA A 47 18.98 -12.21 20.01
C ALA A 47 17.79 -11.69 19.17
N THR A 48 17.46 -12.44 18.13
CA THR A 48 16.33 -12.11 17.23
C THR A 48 15.23 -13.13 17.41
N PHE A 49 14.04 -12.66 17.69
CA PHE A 49 12.85 -13.50 17.88
C PHE A 49 11.81 -13.21 16.80
N PHE A 50 11.22 -14.27 16.29
CA PHE A 50 10.08 -14.18 15.40
C PHE A 50 8.83 -13.81 16.22
N VAL A 51 8.18 -12.71 15.84
CA VAL A 51 7.00 -12.19 16.55
C VAL A 51 5.72 -12.52 15.79
N GLY A 52 5.78 -12.48 14.46
CA GLY A 52 4.61 -12.71 13.62
C GLY A 52 4.91 -12.48 12.14
N GLN A 53 3.90 -12.63 11.32
CA GLN A 53 4.04 -12.46 9.87
C GLN A 53 2.88 -11.62 9.31
N VAL A 54 3.20 -10.72 8.41
CA VAL A 54 2.21 -9.95 7.64
C VAL A 54 1.55 -10.87 6.62
N GLY A 55 0.22 -10.98 6.65
CA GLY A 55 -0.54 -11.70 5.64
C GLY A 55 -0.91 -10.78 4.47
N LEU A 56 -0.78 -11.29 3.25
CA LEU A 56 -1.27 -10.61 2.05
C LEU A 56 -2.53 -11.30 1.55
N SER A 57 -3.56 -10.51 1.26
CA SER A 57 -4.79 -10.99 0.63
C SER A 57 -4.69 -10.84 -0.88
N MET A 58 -5.01 -11.89 -1.60
CA MET A 58 -5.09 -11.90 -3.06
C MET A 58 -6.55 -12.08 -3.48
N PHE A 59 -6.98 -11.30 -4.46
CA PHE A 59 -8.32 -11.33 -5.04
C PHE A 59 -8.26 -11.74 -6.50
N ALA A 60 -9.31 -12.36 -7.01
CA ALA A 60 -9.40 -12.75 -8.42
C ALA A 60 -9.41 -11.51 -9.34
N ASP A 61 -10.10 -10.44 -8.93
CA ASP A 61 -10.10 -9.15 -9.63
C ASP A 61 -9.97 -8.00 -8.62
N PRO A 62 -8.74 -7.53 -8.34
CA PRO A 62 -8.49 -6.43 -7.39
C PRO A 62 -9.15 -5.11 -7.79
N ASN A 63 -9.33 -4.87 -9.11
CA ASN A 63 -9.90 -3.61 -9.61
C ASN A 63 -11.40 -3.47 -9.31
N ARG A 64 -12.05 -4.56 -8.94
CA ARG A 64 -13.47 -4.60 -8.60
C ARG A 64 -13.75 -4.57 -7.11
N LEU A 65 -12.74 -4.37 -6.29
CA LEU A 65 -12.94 -4.13 -4.86
C LEU A 65 -13.71 -2.83 -4.63
N THR A 66 -14.57 -2.82 -3.63
CA THR A 66 -15.36 -1.63 -3.28
C THR A 66 -14.57 -0.76 -2.31
N PRO A 67 -14.24 0.50 -2.66
CA PRO A 67 -13.57 1.41 -1.72
C PRO A 67 -14.54 1.84 -0.62
N VAL A 68 -14.08 1.77 0.62
CA VAL A 68 -14.85 2.16 1.82
C VAL A 68 -14.37 3.50 2.41
N GLY A 69 -13.30 4.05 1.85
CA GLY A 69 -12.65 5.26 2.34
C GLY A 69 -11.35 4.95 3.11
N GLN A 70 -10.54 5.98 3.35
CA GLN A 70 -9.26 5.87 4.07
C GLN A 70 -8.33 4.76 3.54
N ASN A 71 -8.31 4.53 2.23
CA ASN A 71 -7.56 3.46 1.55
C ASN A 71 -7.97 2.03 1.96
N TYR A 72 -9.16 1.86 2.55
CA TYR A 72 -9.72 0.55 2.82
C TYR A 72 -10.63 0.11 1.68
N PHE A 73 -10.58 -1.19 1.41
CA PHE A 73 -11.39 -1.86 0.40
C PHE A 73 -12.13 -3.03 1.03
N THR A 74 -13.32 -3.31 0.53
CA THR A 74 -14.09 -4.49 0.92
C THR A 74 -14.32 -5.39 -0.29
N GLU A 75 -14.36 -6.68 -0.05
CA GLU A 75 -14.68 -7.66 -1.07
C GLU A 75 -16.16 -7.59 -1.48
N ASN A 76 -16.42 -7.95 -2.71
CA ASN A 76 -17.77 -8.08 -3.25
C ASN A 76 -17.85 -9.31 -4.19
N PRO A 77 -19.05 -9.75 -4.60
CA PRO A 77 -19.20 -10.92 -5.45
C PRO A 77 -18.44 -10.86 -6.80
N LYS A 78 -18.08 -9.65 -7.26
CA LYS A 78 -17.35 -9.46 -8.52
C LYS A 78 -15.83 -9.49 -8.35
N SER A 79 -15.32 -9.10 -7.18
CA SER A 79 -13.89 -9.19 -6.86
C SER A 79 -13.45 -10.61 -6.48
N GLY A 80 -14.41 -11.42 -6.05
CA GLY A 80 -14.15 -12.71 -5.42
C GLY A 80 -13.72 -12.57 -3.96
N ALA A 81 -13.70 -13.70 -3.26
CA ALA A 81 -13.24 -13.77 -1.88
C ALA A 81 -11.72 -13.60 -1.78
N GLY A 82 -11.27 -12.91 -0.74
CA GLY A 82 -9.84 -12.69 -0.48
C GLY A 82 -9.17 -13.97 0.06
N VAL A 83 -8.13 -14.44 -0.61
CA VAL A 83 -7.30 -15.56 -0.16
C VAL A 83 -6.07 -15.02 0.56
N ILE A 84 -6.05 -15.16 1.89
CA ILE A 84 -4.94 -14.70 2.73
C ILE A 84 -3.81 -15.73 2.72
N GLY A 85 -2.57 -15.28 2.63
CA GLY A 85 -1.40 -16.13 2.73
C GLY A 85 -0.11 -15.35 2.95
N ALA A 86 0.99 -16.06 3.07
CA ALA A 86 2.30 -15.47 3.26
C ALA A 86 2.76 -14.71 2.00
N PRO A 87 3.52 -13.61 2.17
CA PRO A 87 4.19 -12.96 1.05
C PRO A 87 5.11 -13.91 0.29
N ILE A 88 5.35 -13.62 -0.99
CA ILE A 88 6.20 -14.41 -1.92
C ILE A 88 5.55 -15.74 -2.34
N GLU A 89 4.66 -16.32 -1.55
CA GLU A 89 4.01 -17.57 -1.86
C GLU A 89 2.82 -17.40 -2.83
N GLN A 90 2.58 -18.38 -3.67
CA GLN A 90 1.43 -18.44 -4.60
C GLN A 90 1.21 -17.19 -5.46
N GLY A 91 2.30 -16.58 -5.92
CA GLY A 91 2.22 -15.37 -6.76
C GLY A 91 1.96 -14.06 -6.01
N ARG A 92 1.95 -14.09 -4.69
CA ARG A 92 1.87 -12.88 -3.87
C ARG A 92 3.17 -12.09 -3.94
N GLY A 93 3.05 -10.76 -3.89
CA GLY A 93 4.19 -9.86 -3.87
C GLY A 93 5.04 -9.98 -2.60
N LYS A 94 6.20 -9.33 -2.60
CA LYS A 94 7.07 -9.19 -1.44
C LYS A 94 6.72 -7.93 -0.64
N VAL A 95 7.01 -7.96 0.65
CA VAL A 95 6.84 -6.79 1.53
C VAL A 95 8.09 -5.92 1.48
N HIS A 96 7.91 -4.62 1.31
CA HIS A 96 8.97 -3.64 1.47
C HIS A 96 8.69 -2.82 2.72
N SER A 97 9.50 -2.99 3.75
CA SER A 97 9.40 -2.18 4.97
C SER A 97 10.16 -0.87 4.82
N GLY A 98 9.69 0.17 5.51
CA GLY A 98 10.35 1.48 5.50
C GLY A 98 10.26 2.24 4.17
N ALA A 99 9.42 1.78 3.24
CA ALA A 99 9.17 2.43 1.97
C ALA A 99 7.77 3.07 1.96
N LEU A 100 7.68 4.22 1.34
CA LEU A 100 6.41 4.89 1.07
C LEU A 100 6.14 4.82 -0.43
N GLU A 101 4.94 4.41 -0.80
CA GLU A 101 4.53 4.40 -2.19
C GLU A 101 4.38 5.83 -2.69
N MET A 102 5.11 6.16 -3.74
CA MET A 102 5.02 7.46 -4.38
C MET A 102 3.98 7.42 -5.51
N SER A 103 3.40 8.59 -5.82
CA SER A 103 2.53 8.73 -6.98
C SER A 103 3.32 8.46 -8.27
N ASN A 104 2.74 7.70 -9.18
CA ASN A 104 3.25 7.48 -10.53
C ASN A 104 2.71 8.52 -11.54
N ILE A 105 2.02 9.55 -11.06
CA ILE A 105 1.48 10.62 -11.90
C ILE A 105 2.57 11.67 -12.13
N ASP A 106 2.89 11.91 -13.40
CA ASP A 106 3.71 13.06 -13.80
C ASP A 106 2.85 14.30 -13.92
N MET A 107 2.98 15.18 -12.94
CA MET A 107 2.25 16.46 -12.89
C MET A 107 2.50 17.32 -14.13
N THR A 108 3.70 17.28 -14.70
CA THR A 108 4.03 18.08 -15.89
C THR A 108 3.26 17.59 -17.10
N SER A 109 3.17 16.29 -17.27
CA SER A 109 2.38 15.64 -18.32
C SER A 109 0.89 15.95 -18.19
N GLU A 110 0.34 15.84 -16.98
CA GLU A 110 -1.07 16.12 -16.72
C GLU A 110 -1.43 17.59 -16.93
N LEU A 111 -0.56 18.52 -16.52
CA LEU A 111 -0.76 19.95 -16.79
C LEU A 111 -0.72 20.26 -18.29
N THR A 112 0.18 19.61 -19.04
CA THR A 112 0.26 19.78 -20.49
C THR A 112 -0.99 19.24 -21.18
N ASN A 113 -1.50 18.09 -20.76
CA ASN A 113 -2.76 17.53 -21.23
C ASN A 113 -3.94 18.48 -20.94
N LEU A 114 -3.98 19.03 -19.73
CA LEU A 114 -5.01 19.98 -19.34
C LEU A 114 -4.98 21.26 -20.19
N MET A 115 -3.78 21.80 -20.46
CA MET A 115 -3.62 22.95 -21.35
C MET A 115 -4.09 22.63 -22.78
N THR A 116 -3.76 21.46 -23.29
CA THR A 116 -4.18 21.01 -24.61
C THR A 116 -5.70 20.88 -24.71
N VAL A 117 -6.34 20.29 -23.70
CA VAL A 117 -7.81 20.18 -23.63
C VAL A 117 -8.45 21.56 -23.54
N GLN A 118 -7.90 22.50 -22.75
CA GLN A 118 -8.41 23.86 -22.67
C GLN A 118 -8.31 24.60 -24.01
N GLN A 119 -7.19 24.43 -24.73
CA GLN A 119 -7.02 25.02 -26.07
C GLN A 119 -8.01 24.43 -27.07
N ALA A 120 -8.22 23.11 -27.06
CA ALA A 120 -9.20 22.44 -27.90
C ALA A 120 -10.63 22.92 -27.61
N PHE A 121 -10.98 23.05 -26.34
CA PHE A 121 -12.28 23.59 -25.93
C PHE A 121 -12.48 25.04 -26.39
N SER A 122 -11.47 25.90 -26.22
CA SER A 122 -11.51 27.29 -26.68
C SER A 122 -11.62 27.39 -28.20
N GLY A 123 -10.94 26.52 -28.94
CA GLY A 123 -11.04 26.41 -30.40
C GLY A 123 -12.44 26.00 -30.83
N SER A 124 -13.01 24.97 -30.23
CA SER A 124 -14.38 24.52 -30.52
C SER A 124 -15.42 25.59 -30.23
N SER A 125 -15.27 26.33 -29.12
CA SER A 125 -16.17 27.43 -28.76
C SER A 125 -16.15 28.56 -29.81
N ARG A 126 -14.97 28.92 -30.32
CA ARG A 126 -14.83 29.92 -31.40
C ARG A 126 -15.45 29.47 -32.69
N LEU A 127 -15.33 28.18 -33.05
CA LEU A 127 -16.00 27.63 -34.24
C LEU A 127 -17.51 27.72 -34.15
N LEU A 128 -18.10 27.37 -33.00
CA LEU A 128 -19.55 27.49 -32.76
C LEU A 128 -20.01 28.95 -32.83
N GLN A 129 -19.21 29.90 -32.34
CA GLN A 129 -19.53 31.33 -32.45
C GLN A 129 -19.51 31.79 -33.92
N ALA A 130 -18.50 31.37 -34.69
CA ALA A 130 -18.39 31.69 -36.10
C ALA A 130 -19.55 31.10 -36.91
N GLU A 131 -19.95 29.86 -36.62
CA GLU A 131 -21.11 29.22 -37.26
C GLU A 131 -22.41 29.95 -36.95
N THR A 132 -22.63 30.35 -35.70
CA THR A 132 -23.82 31.13 -35.28
C THR A 132 -23.86 32.48 -35.97
N GLU A 133 -22.73 33.15 -36.12
CA GLU A 133 -22.65 34.44 -36.79
C GLU A 133 -22.85 34.32 -38.30
N MET A 134 -22.34 33.26 -38.93
CA MET A 134 -22.57 32.98 -40.35
C MET A 134 -24.05 32.68 -40.61
N THR A 135 -24.70 31.86 -39.79
CA THR A 135 -26.15 31.58 -39.90
C THR A 135 -26.97 32.83 -39.74
N ARG A 136 -26.63 33.73 -38.83
CA ARG A 136 -27.28 34.98 -38.59
C ARG A 136 -27.18 35.94 -39.78
N ARG A 137 -26.06 35.96 -40.52
CA ARG A 137 -25.88 36.77 -41.75
C ARG A 137 -26.63 36.21 -42.95
N LEU A 138 -26.87 34.89 -42.99
CA LEU A 138 -27.61 34.27 -44.08
C LEU A 138 -29.14 34.43 -43.93
N THR A 139 -29.63 34.75 -42.73
CA THR A 139 -31.04 34.90 -42.42
C THR A 139 -31.51 36.37 -42.39
N GLN A 140 -30.59 37.33 -42.65
CA GLN A 140 -30.91 38.74 -42.91
C GLN A 140 -30.86 39.06 -44.41
#